data_16c7e1b332c1977a49ff1e312a859312
#
_entry.id   16c7e1b332c1977a49ff1e312a859312
#
_cell.length_a   1.000
_cell.length_b   1.000
_cell.length_c   1.000
_cell.angle_alpha   90.00
_cell.angle_beta   90.00
_cell.angle_gamma   90.00
#
_symmetry.space_group_name_H-M   'P 1'
#
loop_
_entity.id
_entity.type
_entity.pdbx_description
1 polymer ?
#
loop_
_entity_poly.entity_id
_entity_poly.type
_entity_poly.pdbx_seq_one_letter_code
_entity_poly.pdbx_strand_id
1 'polypeptide(L)'
;MLASLKNLFGRSVTIAGPILAILLVWIGQAEAAEHQADLSQLIVLGDSLSAGFQNFSLYDSDSVVPPAPPGGQMHGFAALIAQQANVDLSPPLIQYPGIPPVLTVEAGVISRASGIGTREPQTLTVQTHNLSVPGFDVVDALVHKVNLPNLVSNPQAASFEDVLTVEILDPALLLGNLPSGCGVIPRPNGDVLFSQALCAIELRPTTLLVSIGNGDALQSLTLGIQPTPTTQFATYYKILLDALSRFTRARIVVSNIPDVADVPFLVSYPEFEARCGMPPAGASPNDYVVPDLSAPIFNLCTNYSVRFASLIAQAQTAVHDYNVIIAATAAKFGAVVVDVNTLFGQIAKNGYDIAGHHLTNQYLGGIFSLDAVHPTNTGYAILANAFIDRMNCELHTNIPPVNIEQIAVADPLVCAEGSPDPSCVTP
;
A
#
# COMPACT_ATOMS: atom_id res chain seq x y z
N MET A 1 -17.50 -47.12 34.70
CA MET A 1 -18.37 -45.99 35.04
C MET A 1 -19.45 -45.79 33.97
N LEU A 2 -19.95 -46.88 33.38
CA LEU A 2 -20.95 -46.92 32.29
C LEU A 2 -22.11 -47.87 32.57
N ALA A 3 -22.30 -48.23 33.84
CA ALA A 3 -23.32 -49.21 34.28
C ALA A 3 -24.38 -48.67 35.23
N SER A 4 -24.48 -47.34 35.44
CA SER A 4 -25.38 -46.74 36.44
C SER A 4 -26.46 -45.80 35.89
N LEU A 5 -26.65 -45.74 34.56
CA LEU A 5 -27.63 -44.85 33.92
C LEU A 5 -28.81 -45.56 33.25
N LYS A 6 -28.99 -46.86 33.49
CA LYS A 6 -30.07 -47.67 32.86
C LYS A 6 -31.37 -47.79 33.67
N ASN A 7 -31.46 -47.22 34.87
CA ASN A 7 -32.63 -47.45 35.74
C ASN A 7 -33.48 -46.21 36.05
N LEU A 8 -33.44 -45.17 35.23
CA LEU A 8 -34.24 -43.96 35.54
C LEU A 8 -35.29 -43.57 34.48
N PHE A 9 -35.49 -44.38 33.45
CA PHE A 9 -36.54 -44.07 32.43
C PHE A 9 -37.44 -45.31 32.18
N GLY A 10 -38.13 -45.72 33.21
CA GLY A 10 -39.24 -46.65 33.14
C GLY A 10 -40.58 -45.98 33.43
N ARG A 11 -41.06 -45.11 32.59
CA ARG A 11 -42.46 -44.72 32.43
C ARG A 11 -42.67 -43.99 31.11
N SER A 12 -43.43 -44.61 30.20
CA SER A 12 -43.89 -44.03 28.96
C SER A 12 -44.68 -42.74 29.20
N VAL A 13 -44.18 -41.61 28.68
CA VAL A 13 -44.98 -40.42 28.48
C VAL A 13 -44.93 -40.07 27.01
N THR A 14 -46.00 -40.45 26.31
CA THR A 14 -46.33 -40.12 24.93
C THR A 14 -46.86 -38.69 24.80
N ILE A 15 -46.01 -37.67 25.05
CA ILE A 15 -46.29 -36.29 24.66
C ILE A 15 -44.94 -35.59 24.43
N ALA A 16 -44.29 -35.78 23.30
CA ALA A 16 -43.07 -35.01 23.02
C ALA A 16 -42.78 -34.80 21.52
N GLY A 17 -43.74 -35.11 20.62
CA GLY A 17 -43.53 -34.90 19.20
C GLY A 17 -43.41 -33.44 18.75
N PRO A 18 -44.22 -32.49 19.20
CA PRO A 18 -44.16 -31.12 18.70
C PRO A 18 -43.09 -30.23 19.40
N ILE A 19 -42.69 -30.51 20.64
CA ILE A 19 -41.72 -29.70 21.38
C ILE A 19 -40.28 -29.97 20.91
N LEU A 20 -39.97 -31.21 20.54
CA LEU A 20 -38.64 -31.54 20.00
C LEU A 20 -38.43 -31.01 18.60
N ALA A 21 -39.50 -30.92 17.78
CA ALA A 21 -39.45 -30.31 16.45
C ALA A 21 -39.26 -28.77 16.53
N ILE A 22 -39.87 -28.10 17.51
CA ILE A 22 -39.69 -26.65 17.73
C ILE A 22 -38.29 -26.34 18.26
N LEU A 23 -37.72 -27.18 19.15
CA LEU A 23 -36.33 -27.01 19.60
C LEU A 23 -35.29 -27.27 18.50
N LEU A 24 -35.51 -28.24 17.62
CA LEU A 24 -34.64 -28.50 16.46
C LEU A 24 -34.76 -27.40 15.37
N VAL A 25 -35.91 -26.79 15.20
CA VAL A 25 -36.09 -25.63 14.31
C VAL A 25 -35.41 -24.39 14.89
N TRP A 26 -35.39 -24.22 16.22
CA TRP A 26 -34.66 -23.11 16.88
C TRP A 26 -33.14 -23.32 16.92
N ILE A 27 -32.64 -24.54 16.95
CA ILE A 27 -31.20 -24.83 16.88
C ILE A 27 -30.69 -24.74 15.42
N GLY A 28 -31.55 -24.90 14.41
CA GLY A 28 -31.21 -24.75 13.01
C GLY A 28 -31.24 -23.30 12.49
N GLN A 29 -31.64 -22.34 13.32
CA GLN A 29 -31.67 -20.90 12.98
C GLN A 29 -30.76 -20.03 13.88
N ALA A 30 -29.88 -20.64 14.66
CA ALA A 30 -28.68 -19.96 15.06
C ALA A 30 -27.67 -20.02 13.89
N GLU A 31 -28.05 -19.51 12.71
CA GLU A 31 -27.08 -18.89 11.82
C GLU A 31 -26.33 -17.90 12.73
N ALA A 32 -25.04 -18.17 12.94
CA ALA A 32 -24.17 -17.21 13.59
C ALA A 32 -24.43 -15.91 12.83
N ALA A 33 -25.06 -14.94 13.47
CA ALA A 33 -25.13 -13.60 12.93
C ALA A 33 -23.66 -13.25 12.68
N GLU A 34 -23.25 -13.24 11.41
CA GLU A 34 -21.91 -12.87 11.02
C GLU A 34 -21.75 -11.44 11.51
N HIS A 35 -21.01 -11.28 12.61
CA HIS A 35 -20.84 -9.99 13.22
C HIS A 35 -20.04 -9.12 12.28
N GLN A 36 -20.61 -7.96 11.96
CA GLN A 36 -19.90 -6.88 11.25
C GLN A 36 -18.52 -6.68 11.89
N ALA A 37 -17.47 -6.58 11.05
CA ALA A 37 -16.14 -6.35 11.57
C ALA A 37 -16.06 -4.98 12.27
N ASP A 38 -15.37 -4.96 13.39
CA ASP A 38 -15.09 -3.75 14.15
C ASP A 38 -13.91 -3.00 13.52
N LEU A 39 -14.13 -1.78 13.07
CA LEU A 39 -13.12 -0.90 12.48
C LEU A 39 -12.60 0.15 13.47
N SER A 40 -13.03 0.13 14.74
CA SER A 40 -12.69 1.17 15.72
C SER A 40 -11.19 1.32 15.96
N GLN A 41 -10.41 0.26 15.75
CA GLN A 41 -8.96 0.26 15.80
C GLN A 41 -8.42 -0.32 14.48
N LEU A 42 -8.56 0.46 13.42
CA LEU A 42 -8.00 0.15 12.10
C LEU A 42 -6.51 0.47 12.09
N ILE A 43 -5.69 -0.54 11.85
CA ILE A 43 -4.24 -0.38 11.68
C ILE A 43 -3.84 -0.83 10.27
N VAL A 44 -2.94 -0.08 9.65
CA VAL A 44 -2.41 -0.35 8.32
C VAL A 44 -0.93 -0.61 8.43
N LEU A 45 -0.45 -1.67 7.79
CA LEU A 45 0.98 -1.93 7.61
C LEU A 45 1.26 -2.32 6.16
N GLY A 46 2.42 -1.92 5.67
CA GLY A 46 2.78 -2.14 4.28
C GLY A 46 3.88 -1.23 3.78
N ASP A 47 3.84 -1.00 2.48
CA ASP A 47 4.84 -0.25 1.73
C ASP A 47 4.32 1.12 1.24
N SER A 48 4.92 1.63 0.17
CA SER A 48 4.60 2.93 -0.42
C SER A 48 3.13 3.08 -0.85
N LEU A 49 2.53 1.99 -1.35
CA LEU A 49 1.15 2.02 -1.83
C LEU A 49 0.17 2.32 -0.69
N SER A 50 0.33 1.68 0.46
CA SER A 50 -0.50 1.90 1.63
C SER A 50 -0.14 3.14 2.45
N ALA A 51 1.10 3.66 2.29
CA ALA A 51 1.50 4.94 2.87
C ALA A 51 0.85 6.15 2.21
N GLY A 52 0.33 6.00 0.97
CA GLY A 52 -0.16 7.12 0.16
C GLY A 52 0.98 7.87 -0.55
N PHE A 53 2.05 7.15 -0.92
CA PHE A 53 3.17 7.72 -1.66
C PHE A 53 2.73 8.09 -3.07
N GLN A 54 3.11 9.28 -3.53
CA GLN A 54 2.67 9.82 -4.81
C GLN A 54 3.69 10.83 -5.33
N ASN A 55 3.83 10.95 -6.65
CA ASN A 55 4.76 11.90 -7.27
C ASN A 55 6.20 11.73 -6.72
N PHE A 56 6.60 10.50 -6.48
CA PHE A 56 7.90 10.13 -5.90
C PHE A 56 8.16 10.70 -4.50
N SER A 57 7.14 10.87 -3.68
CA SER A 57 7.25 11.45 -2.34
C SER A 57 6.19 10.94 -1.38
N LEU A 58 6.54 10.88 -0.11
CA LEU A 58 5.56 10.89 0.97
C LEU A 58 5.42 12.33 1.45
N TYR A 59 4.22 12.88 1.34
CA TYR A 59 3.91 14.26 1.71
C TYR A 59 2.42 14.46 1.94
N ASP A 60 2.09 15.53 2.65
CA ASP A 60 0.73 16.02 2.76
C ASP A 60 0.64 17.41 2.13
N SER A 61 -0.25 17.57 1.15
CA SER A 61 -0.44 18.82 0.43
C SER A 61 -1.37 19.81 1.13
N ASP A 62 -2.18 19.35 2.08
CA ASP A 62 -3.15 20.19 2.78
C ASP A 62 -2.47 21.14 3.78
N SER A 63 -1.23 20.84 4.18
CA SER A 63 -0.41 21.66 5.07
C SER A 63 0.32 22.81 4.37
N VAL A 64 0.21 22.94 3.05
CA VAL A 64 1.10 23.82 2.26
C VAL A 64 0.36 24.91 1.51
N VAL A 65 0.96 26.12 1.54
CA VAL A 65 0.57 27.23 0.67
C VAL A 65 0.96 26.91 -0.79
N PRO A 66 0.08 27.11 -1.78
CA PRO A 66 0.39 26.83 -3.19
C PRO A 66 1.75 27.42 -3.62
N PRO A 67 2.53 26.75 -4.52
CA PRO A 67 2.06 25.79 -5.51
C PRO A 67 2.40 24.32 -5.20
N ALA A 68 2.04 23.79 -4.02
CA ALA A 68 2.22 22.35 -3.80
C ALA A 68 1.30 21.54 -4.74
N PRO A 69 1.79 20.46 -5.33
CA PRO A 69 0.92 19.57 -6.10
C PRO A 69 -0.15 19.00 -5.17
N PRO A 70 -1.43 19.00 -5.56
CA PRO A 70 -2.48 18.34 -4.79
C PRO A 70 -2.24 16.84 -4.73
N GLY A 71 -2.63 16.22 -3.63
CA GLY A 71 -2.45 14.79 -3.39
C GLY A 71 -1.60 14.49 -2.17
N GLY A 72 -1.16 13.27 -2.03
CA GLY A 72 -0.33 12.83 -0.92
C GLY A 72 -1.06 11.94 0.07
N GLN A 73 -0.59 11.92 1.32
CA GLN A 73 -0.96 10.91 2.33
C GLN A 73 -2.47 10.81 2.61
N MET A 74 -3.18 11.93 2.63
CA MET A 74 -4.63 11.96 2.87
C MET A 74 -5.47 11.46 1.69
N HIS A 75 -4.87 11.31 0.51
CA HIS A 75 -5.51 10.78 -0.70
C HIS A 75 -5.13 9.33 -0.99
N GLY A 76 -4.22 8.71 -0.21
CA GLY A 76 -3.90 7.29 -0.31
C GLY A 76 -5.10 6.40 0.01
N PHE A 77 -5.16 5.18 -0.57
CA PHE A 77 -6.33 4.31 -0.42
C PHE A 77 -6.66 3.99 1.05
N ALA A 78 -5.66 3.81 1.91
CA ALA A 78 -5.88 3.53 3.32
C ALA A 78 -6.53 4.70 4.07
N ALA A 79 -6.09 5.93 3.78
CA ALA A 79 -6.69 7.15 4.32
C ALA A 79 -8.14 7.34 3.81
N LEU A 80 -8.40 7.09 2.54
CA LEU A 80 -9.74 7.15 1.96
C LEU A 80 -10.68 6.11 2.59
N ILE A 81 -10.23 4.88 2.83
CA ILE A 81 -11.01 3.86 3.54
C ILE A 81 -11.38 4.34 4.95
N ALA A 82 -10.40 4.86 5.69
CA ALA A 82 -10.61 5.36 7.04
C ALA A 82 -11.61 6.54 7.08
N GLN A 83 -11.50 7.48 6.13
CA GLN A 83 -12.44 8.59 5.97
C GLN A 83 -13.87 8.09 5.69
N GLN A 84 -14.04 7.14 4.76
CA GLN A 84 -15.35 6.56 4.45
C GLN A 84 -15.93 5.75 5.60
N ALA A 85 -15.08 5.06 6.35
CA ALA A 85 -15.48 4.32 7.55
C ALA A 85 -15.71 5.22 8.78
N ASN A 86 -15.37 6.51 8.70
CA ASN A 86 -15.38 7.46 9.81
C ASN A 86 -14.57 6.97 11.03
N VAL A 87 -13.37 6.46 10.77
CA VAL A 87 -12.41 6.01 11.79
C VAL A 87 -11.11 6.80 11.70
N ASP A 88 -10.44 6.96 12.84
CA ASP A 88 -9.16 7.68 12.89
C ASP A 88 -8.00 6.77 12.46
N LEU A 89 -7.25 7.19 11.44
CA LEU A 89 -6.03 6.54 11.01
C LEU A 89 -4.77 7.23 11.53
N SER A 90 -4.90 8.46 12.01
CA SER A 90 -3.79 9.29 12.53
C SER A 90 -2.54 9.19 11.64
N PRO A 91 -2.61 9.53 10.34
CA PRO A 91 -1.48 9.37 9.44
C PRO A 91 -0.27 10.20 9.88
N PRO A 92 0.96 9.69 9.68
CA PRO A 92 2.18 10.42 10.02
C PRO A 92 2.49 11.47 8.95
N LEU A 93 1.74 12.58 8.93
CA LEU A 93 1.80 13.58 7.87
C LEU A 93 3.20 14.19 7.74
N ILE A 94 3.73 14.22 6.52
CA ILE A 94 5.01 14.79 6.15
C ILE A 94 4.79 16.11 5.42
N GLN A 95 5.42 17.17 5.91
CA GLN A 95 5.33 18.49 5.29
C GLN A 95 5.93 18.53 3.88
N TYR A 96 5.40 19.39 3.03
CA TYR A 96 6.06 19.75 1.77
C TYR A 96 7.52 20.23 2.04
N PRO A 97 8.49 19.89 1.20
CA PRO A 97 8.36 19.24 -0.11
C PRO A 97 8.31 17.71 -0.07
N GLY A 98 8.10 17.09 1.07
CA GLY A 98 8.01 15.63 1.20
C GLY A 98 9.36 14.94 1.37
N ILE A 99 9.31 13.63 1.54
CA ILE A 99 10.48 12.74 1.66
C ILE A 99 10.30 11.56 0.68
N PRO A 100 11.19 11.41 -0.31
CA PRO A 100 12.09 12.43 -0.86
C PRO A 100 11.31 13.64 -1.41
N PRO A 101 11.99 14.72 -1.85
CA PRO A 101 11.28 15.88 -2.41
C PRO A 101 10.40 15.51 -3.60
N VAL A 102 9.18 16.00 -3.61
CA VAL A 102 8.12 15.65 -4.56
C VAL A 102 8.46 16.11 -5.98
N LEU A 103 8.01 15.33 -6.97
CA LEU A 103 8.01 15.77 -8.37
C LEU A 103 6.92 16.80 -8.59
N THR A 104 7.27 17.89 -9.26
CA THR A 104 6.38 19.00 -9.61
C THR A 104 6.44 19.26 -11.10
N VAL A 105 5.41 19.91 -11.64
CA VAL A 105 5.37 20.33 -13.03
C VAL A 105 5.34 21.85 -13.09
N GLU A 106 6.36 22.45 -13.72
CA GLU A 106 6.41 23.87 -13.99
C GLU A 106 6.66 24.12 -15.49
N ALA A 107 5.76 24.83 -16.14
CA ALA A 107 5.81 25.13 -17.58
C ALA A 107 6.06 23.86 -18.46
N GLY A 108 5.43 22.72 -18.10
CA GLY A 108 5.57 21.44 -18.80
C GLY A 108 6.87 20.68 -18.51
N VAL A 109 7.70 21.16 -17.59
CA VAL A 109 8.93 20.48 -17.15
C VAL A 109 8.67 19.81 -15.80
N ILE A 110 8.93 18.51 -15.73
CA ILE A 110 8.85 17.74 -14.49
C ILE A 110 10.21 17.82 -13.80
N SER A 111 10.22 18.30 -12.56
CA SER A 111 11.44 18.46 -11.76
C SER A 111 11.16 18.17 -10.29
N ARG A 112 12.23 17.98 -9.50
CA ARG A 112 12.09 17.83 -8.05
C ARG A 112 11.94 19.20 -7.38
N ALA A 113 11.06 19.23 -6.38
CA ALA A 113 11.03 20.34 -5.42
C ALA A 113 12.35 20.44 -4.65
N SER A 114 12.67 21.64 -4.15
CA SER A 114 13.88 21.88 -3.35
C SER A 114 13.62 21.65 -1.86
N GLY A 115 14.62 21.12 -1.16
CA GLY A 115 14.56 20.87 0.29
C GLY A 115 14.21 19.43 0.63
N ILE A 116 13.82 19.19 1.88
CA ILE A 116 13.33 17.91 2.39
C ILE A 116 12.26 18.20 3.43
N GLY A 117 11.18 17.45 3.39
CA GLY A 117 10.11 17.53 4.38
C GLY A 117 10.50 16.90 5.73
N THR A 118 9.71 17.19 6.73
CA THR A 118 9.76 16.56 8.06
C THR A 118 8.35 16.25 8.50
N ARG A 119 8.20 15.38 9.48
CA ARG A 119 6.87 15.10 10.06
C ARG A 119 6.24 16.38 10.62
N GLU A 120 4.96 16.55 10.39
CA GLU A 120 4.23 17.72 10.87
C GLU A 120 4.22 17.79 12.40
N PRO A 121 4.49 18.99 13.00
CA PRO A 121 4.63 19.15 14.45
C PRO A 121 3.43 18.63 15.24
N GLN A 122 2.20 18.80 14.74
CA GLN A 122 0.99 18.36 15.39
C GLN A 122 0.84 16.83 15.41
N THR A 123 1.54 16.10 14.55
CA THR A 123 1.51 14.64 14.49
C THR A 123 2.65 13.98 15.25
N LEU A 124 3.68 14.73 15.68
CA LEU A 124 4.88 14.18 16.34
C LEU A 124 4.59 13.37 17.62
N THR A 125 3.55 13.74 18.35
CA THR A 125 3.17 13.08 19.60
C THR A 125 1.96 12.17 19.47
N VAL A 126 1.43 12.04 18.25
CA VAL A 126 0.28 11.18 17.97
C VAL A 126 0.77 9.83 17.49
N GLN A 127 0.28 8.76 18.11
CA GLN A 127 0.55 7.40 17.64
C GLN A 127 -0.11 7.20 16.28
N THR A 128 0.70 6.94 15.25
CA THR A 128 0.16 6.64 13.93
C THR A 128 -0.50 5.25 13.88
N HIS A 129 -1.59 5.15 13.16
CA HIS A 129 -2.26 3.88 12.82
C HIS A 129 -1.94 3.44 11.37
N ASN A 130 -1.36 4.29 10.56
CA ASN A 130 -0.74 3.89 9.29
C ASN A 130 0.76 3.73 9.48
N LEU A 131 1.19 2.48 9.64
CA LEU A 131 2.58 2.10 9.89
C LEU A 131 3.38 1.88 8.59
N SER A 132 2.76 2.12 7.44
CA SER A 132 3.34 1.81 6.14
C SER A 132 4.56 2.69 5.84
N VAL A 133 5.63 2.09 5.37
CA VAL A 133 6.89 2.78 5.04
C VAL A 133 7.22 2.55 3.57
N PRO A 134 7.33 3.62 2.77
CA PRO A 134 7.77 3.51 1.38
C PRO A 134 9.14 2.83 1.25
N GLY A 135 9.24 1.89 0.30
CA GLY A 135 10.46 1.12 0.06
C GLY A 135 10.51 -0.25 0.74
N PHE A 136 9.69 -0.48 1.78
CA PHE A 136 9.73 -1.74 2.52
C PHE A 136 9.34 -2.94 1.65
N ASP A 137 10.11 -4.01 1.85
CA ASP A 137 9.76 -5.37 1.43
C ASP A 137 9.13 -6.17 2.60
N VAL A 138 8.83 -7.44 2.36
CA VAL A 138 8.20 -8.28 3.39
C VAL A 138 9.12 -8.53 4.60
N VAL A 139 10.44 -8.46 4.43
CA VAL A 139 11.41 -8.61 5.53
C VAL A 139 11.41 -7.36 6.41
N ASP A 140 11.36 -6.18 5.80
CA ASP A 140 11.37 -4.90 6.51
C ASP A 140 10.12 -4.72 7.38
N ALA A 141 8.96 -5.23 6.93
CA ALA A 141 7.76 -5.25 7.76
C ALA A 141 7.93 -6.05 9.07
N LEU A 142 8.80 -7.07 9.05
CA LEU A 142 9.17 -7.84 10.24
C LEU A 142 10.28 -7.18 11.03
N VAL A 143 11.32 -6.74 10.34
CA VAL A 143 12.46 -6.09 10.96
C VAL A 143 13.25 -5.26 9.96
N HIS A 144 13.31 -3.96 10.19
CA HIS A 144 14.16 -3.01 9.46
C HIS A 144 15.20 -2.41 10.40
N LYS A 145 16.47 -2.31 9.95
CA LYS A 145 17.55 -1.82 10.76
C LYS A 145 18.01 -0.44 10.30
N VAL A 146 17.89 0.55 11.17
CA VAL A 146 18.40 1.90 10.96
C VAL A 146 19.69 2.11 11.74
N ASN A 147 20.74 2.61 11.07
CA ASN A 147 21.95 3.12 11.72
C ASN A 147 21.67 4.55 12.20
N LEU A 148 21.05 4.70 13.37
CA LEU A 148 20.65 5.98 13.92
C LEU A 148 21.83 6.95 14.12
N PRO A 149 23.02 6.57 14.62
CA PRO A 149 24.17 7.46 14.71
C PRO A 149 24.56 8.07 13.36
N ASN A 150 24.53 7.28 12.28
CA ASN A 150 24.83 7.77 10.94
C ASN A 150 23.72 8.68 10.42
N LEU A 151 22.47 8.30 10.61
CA LEU A 151 21.31 9.09 10.21
C LEU A 151 21.32 10.50 10.83
N VAL A 152 21.61 10.60 12.12
CA VAL A 152 21.65 11.89 12.85
C VAL A 152 22.89 12.72 12.48
N SER A 153 24.05 12.08 12.30
CA SER A 153 25.30 12.81 12.01
C SER A 153 25.45 13.20 10.53
N ASN A 154 24.81 12.45 9.62
CA ASN A 154 24.91 12.66 8.18
C ASN A 154 23.58 12.35 7.46
N PRO A 155 22.52 13.10 7.74
CA PRO A 155 21.19 12.83 7.20
C PRO A 155 21.12 12.91 5.66
N GLN A 156 22.01 13.66 5.03
CA GLN A 156 22.08 13.77 3.56
C GLN A 156 22.60 12.50 2.86
N ALA A 157 23.33 11.64 3.59
CA ALA A 157 23.83 10.38 3.08
C ALA A 157 22.98 9.17 3.50
N ALA A 158 21.97 9.38 4.34
CA ALA A 158 21.01 8.35 4.71
C ALA A 158 20.08 8.03 3.53
N SER A 159 19.62 6.79 3.45
CA SER A 159 18.53 6.46 2.54
C SER A 159 17.26 7.19 2.98
N PHE A 160 16.42 7.60 2.03
CA PHE A 160 15.13 8.20 2.41
C PHE A 160 14.19 7.17 3.08
N GLU A 161 14.40 5.89 2.85
CA GLU A 161 13.73 4.80 3.53
C GLU A 161 14.04 4.79 5.03
N ASP A 162 15.33 4.92 5.43
CA ASP A 162 15.71 5.05 6.83
C ASP A 162 15.13 6.31 7.47
N VAL A 163 15.17 7.44 6.74
CA VAL A 163 14.56 8.70 7.21
C VAL A 163 13.06 8.53 7.43
N LEU A 164 12.34 7.98 6.44
CA LEU A 164 10.90 7.73 6.53
C LEU A 164 10.56 6.75 7.64
N THR A 165 11.36 5.70 7.83
CA THR A 165 11.15 4.74 8.91
C THR A 165 11.12 5.44 10.27
N VAL A 166 12.08 6.33 10.53
CA VAL A 166 12.15 7.07 11.80
C VAL A 166 11.03 8.12 11.88
N GLU A 167 10.78 8.89 10.83
CA GLU A 167 9.71 9.91 10.81
C GLU A 167 8.31 9.29 11.01
N ILE A 168 8.09 8.08 10.51
CA ILE A 168 6.80 7.40 10.63
C ILE A 168 6.65 6.72 11.99
N LEU A 169 7.64 5.93 12.42
CA LEU A 169 7.50 5.02 13.55
C LEU A 169 7.98 5.61 14.88
N ASP A 170 9.02 6.45 14.89
CA ASP A 170 9.49 7.12 16.11
C ASP A 170 10.26 8.44 15.80
N PRO A 171 9.58 9.52 15.41
CA PRO A 171 10.22 10.79 15.06
C PRO A 171 10.97 11.44 16.22
N ALA A 172 10.68 11.05 17.46
CA ALA A 172 11.36 11.55 18.66
C ALA A 172 12.85 11.22 18.68
N LEU A 173 13.27 10.16 17.97
CA LEU A 173 14.69 9.78 17.82
C LEU A 173 15.51 10.84 17.08
N LEU A 174 14.94 11.53 16.08
CA LEU A 174 15.61 12.61 15.35
C LEU A 174 15.85 13.85 16.23
N LEU A 175 15.07 13.98 17.31
CA LEU A 175 15.24 15.03 18.32
C LEU A 175 16.19 14.64 19.45
N GLY A 176 16.85 13.48 19.36
CA GLY A 176 17.77 12.98 20.37
C GLY A 176 17.12 12.35 21.60
N ASN A 177 15.82 12.04 21.52
CA ASN A 177 15.12 11.36 22.61
C ASN A 177 15.46 9.85 22.63
N LEU A 178 15.14 9.20 23.74
CA LEU A 178 15.23 7.75 23.84
C LEU A 178 14.12 7.10 22.98
N PRO A 179 14.37 5.88 22.44
CA PRO A 179 13.37 5.13 21.71
C PRO A 179 12.08 4.97 22.52
N SER A 180 10.96 5.40 21.95
CA SER A 180 9.65 5.38 22.62
C SER A 180 8.50 4.96 21.70
N GLY A 181 8.76 4.86 20.39
CA GLY A 181 7.76 4.42 19.40
C GLY A 181 7.43 2.94 19.54
N CYS A 182 6.24 2.55 19.06
CA CYS A 182 5.84 1.15 19.03
C CYS A 182 6.70 0.36 18.01
N GLY A 183 6.96 -0.90 18.31
CA GLY A 183 7.78 -1.77 17.45
C GLY A 183 9.25 -1.36 17.35
N VAL A 184 9.74 -0.51 18.26
CA VAL A 184 11.11 0.04 18.24
C VAL A 184 12.00 -0.70 19.24
N ILE A 185 13.12 -1.25 18.77
CA ILE A 185 14.04 -2.06 19.58
C ILE A 185 15.45 -1.48 19.51
N PRO A 186 15.91 -0.78 20.56
CA PRO A 186 17.27 -0.21 20.59
C PRO A 186 18.33 -1.29 20.70
N ARG A 187 19.51 -1.05 20.09
CA ARG A 187 20.68 -1.94 20.13
C ARG A 187 21.84 -1.28 20.86
N PRO A 188 22.71 -2.06 21.51
CA PRO A 188 23.84 -1.52 22.29
C PRO A 188 24.84 -0.66 21.48
N ASN A 189 24.93 -0.88 20.15
CA ASN A 189 25.82 -0.13 19.26
C ASN A 189 25.20 1.18 18.74
N GLY A 190 24.01 1.54 19.21
CA GLY A 190 23.26 2.73 18.80
C GLY A 190 22.37 2.53 17.57
N ASP A 191 22.44 1.37 16.89
CA ASP A 191 21.44 1.02 15.87
C ASP A 191 20.06 0.83 16.51
N VAL A 192 19.03 1.00 15.71
CA VAL A 192 17.64 0.76 16.11
C VAL A 192 16.99 -0.22 15.11
N LEU A 193 16.28 -1.20 15.64
CA LEU A 193 15.42 -2.06 14.82
C LEU A 193 13.99 -1.57 14.92
N PHE A 194 13.32 -1.53 13.78
CA PHE A 194 11.92 -1.22 13.66
C PHE A 194 11.16 -2.45 13.17
N SER A 195 9.90 -2.60 13.61
CA SER A 195 9.03 -3.68 13.17
C SER A 195 7.59 -3.17 13.08
N GLN A 196 7.07 -3.08 11.86
CA GLN A 196 5.65 -2.79 11.64
C GLN A 196 4.76 -3.86 12.29
N ALA A 197 5.15 -5.13 12.16
CA ALA A 197 4.40 -6.25 12.74
C ALA A 197 4.29 -6.15 14.26
N LEU A 198 5.41 -5.85 14.94
CA LEU A 198 5.41 -5.70 16.40
C LEU A 198 4.57 -4.49 16.82
N CYS A 199 4.74 -3.35 16.15
CA CYS A 199 3.94 -2.16 16.40
C CYS A 199 2.42 -2.44 16.21
N ALA A 200 2.04 -3.09 15.13
CA ALA A 200 0.65 -3.48 14.89
C ALA A 200 0.09 -4.36 16.03
N ILE A 201 0.89 -5.30 16.54
CA ILE A 201 0.50 -6.16 17.67
C ILE A 201 0.33 -5.33 18.97
N GLU A 202 1.25 -4.42 19.24
CA GLU A 202 1.22 -3.54 20.42
C GLU A 202 0.00 -2.61 20.43
N LEU A 203 -0.44 -2.16 19.24
CA LEU A 203 -1.61 -1.30 19.05
C LEU A 203 -2.96 -2.03 19.20
N ARG A 204 -2.97 -3.36 19.31
CA ARG A 204 -4.18 -4.18 19.53
C ARG A 204 -5.32 -3.89 18.54
N PRO A 205 -5.10 -4.06 17.25
CA PRO A 205 -6.07 -3.74 16.21
C PRO A 205 -7.35 -4.58 16.35
N THR A 206 -8.47 -4.02 15.92
CA THR A 206 -9.71 -4.75 15.63
C THR A 206 -9.74 -5.19 14.16
N THR A 207 -9.16 -4.39 13.27
CA THR A 207 -8.98 -4.70 11.85
C THR A 207 -7.57 -4.27 11.39
N LEU A 208 -6.94 -5.13 10.59
CA LEU A 208 -5.63 -4.91 9.96
C LEU A 208 -5.78 -4.86 8.45
N LEU A 209 -5.26 -3.82 7.81
CA LEU A 209 -4.96 -3.79 6.38
C LEU A 209 -3.47 -4.06 6.19
N VAL A 210 -3.14 -5.08 5.38
CA VAL A 210 -1.77 -5.50 5.12
C VAL A 210 -1.52 -5.46 3.61
N SER A 211 -0.81 -4.44 3.14
CA SER A 211 -0.47 -4.27 1.72
C SER A 211 1.05 -4.16 1.61
N ILE A 212 1.71 -5.31 1.50
CA ILE A 212 3.18 -5.45 1.50
C ILE A 212 3.61 -6.49 0.46
N GLY A 213 4.78 -6.28 -0.11
CA GLY A 213 5.38 -7.17 -1.09
C GLY A 213 5.56 -6.53 -2.47
N ASN A 214 5.03 -5.32 -2.68
CA ASN A 214 5.29 -4.57 -3.92
C ASN A 214 6.80 -4.29 -4.05
N GLY A 215 7.48 -3.90 -2.97
CA GLY A 215 8.93 -3.69 -2.92
C GLY A 215 9.73 -4.92 -3.38
N ASP A 216 9.30 -6.13 -3.00
CA ASP A 216 9.94 -7.41 -3.35
C ASP A 216 10.06 -7.64 -4.86
N ALA A 217 9.14 -7.10 -5.66
CA ALA A 217 9.13 -7.20 -7.12
C ALA A 217 9.61 -5.91 -7.81
N LEU A 218 9.18 -4.73 -7.32
CA LEU A 218 9.47 -3.43 -7.94
C LEU A 218 10.96 -3.07 -7.94
N GLN A 219 11.77 -3.64 -7.04
CA GLN A 219 13.22 -3.47 -7.06
C GLN A 219 13.85 -3.87 -8.42
N SER A 220 13.21 -4.76 -9.17
CA SER A 220 13.66 -5.15 -10.50
C SER A 220 13.53 -4.02 -11.51
N LEU A 221 12.50 -3.17 -11.37
CA LEU A 221 12.30 -1.99 -12.19
C LEU A 221 13.15 -0.82 -11.69
N THR A 222 13.03 -0.50 -10.41
CA THR A 222 13.62 0.71 -9.83
C THR A 222 15.13 0.59 -9.69
N LEU A 223 15.64 -0.52 -9.14
CA LEU A 223 17.06 -0.74 -8.86
C LEU A 223 17.77 -1.61 -9.93
N GLY A 224 17.03 -2.34 -10.77
CA GLY A 224 17.60 -3.25 -11.76
C GLY A 224 18.23 -4.52 -11.14
N ILE A 225 17.77 -4.94 -9.96
CA ILE A 225 18.23 -6.14 -9.25
C ILE A 225 17.16 -7.24 -9.30
N GLN A 226 17.54 -8.46 -8.97
CA GLN A 226 16.62 -9.60 -8.96
C GLN A 226 15.48 -9.37 -7.94
N PRO A 227 14.25 -9.84 -8.24
CA PRO A 227 13.18 -9.85 -7.24
C PRO A 227 13.56 -10.73 -6.06
N THR A 228 12.94 -10.51 -4.91
CA THR A 228 13.14 -11.34 -3.72
C THR A 228 12.89 -12.82 -4.07
N PRO A 229 13.79 -13.75 -3.72
CA PRO A 229 13.56 -15.17 -4.00
C PRO A 229 12.22 -15.66 -3.46
N THR A 230 11.43 -16.36 -4.27
CA THR A 230 10.08 -16.84 -3.93
C THR A 230 10.02 -17.62 -2.60
N THR A 231 11.06 -18.42 -2.32
CA THR A 231 11.16 -19.16 -1.03
C THR A 231 11.38 -18.24 0.17
N GLN A 232 12.10 -17.16 -0.02
CA GLN A 232 12.34 -16.14 1.00
C GLN A 232 11.06 -15.37 1.26
N PHE A 233 10.39 -14.88 0.21
CA PHE A 233 9.10 -14.22 0.29
C PHE A 233 8.09 -15.10 1.04
N ALA A 234 7.93 -16.37 0.63
CA ALA A 234 7.01 -17.34 1.27
C ALA A 234 7.30 -17.51 2.77
N THR A 235 8.57 -17.55 3.13
CA THR A 235 8.98 -17.72 4.53
C THR A 235 8.56 -16.51 5.37
N TYR A 236 8.92 -15.30 4.94
CA TYR A 236 8.68 -14.09 5.71
C TYR A 236 7.22 -13.65 5.68
N TYR A 237 6.54 -13.76 4.55
CA TYR A 237 5.11 -13.47 4.46
C TYR A 237 4.28 -14.37 5.39
N LYS A 238 4.64 -15.66 5.45
CA LYS A 238 4.01 -16.58 6.39
C LYS A 238 4.31 -16.22 7.86
N ILE A 239 5.55 -15.86 8.19
CA ILE A 239 5.90 -15.41 9.55
C ILE A 239 5.09 -14.16 9.92
N LEU A 240 4.96 -13.21 9.01
CA LEU A 240 4.18 -11.99 9.20
C LEU A 240 2.72 -12.30 9.54
N LEU A 241 2.02 -13.04 8.69
CA LEU A 241 0.60 -13.36 8.93
C LEU A 241 0.40 -14.29 10.13
N ASP A 242 1.30 -15.24 10.39
CA ASP A 242 1.27 -16.09 11.59
C ASP A 242 1.38 -15.24 12.86
N ALA A 243 2.30 -14.28 12.91
CA ALA A 243 2.47 -13.37 14.04
C ALA A 243 1.23 -12.50 14.27
N LEU A 244 0.75 -11.83 13.21
CA LEU A 244 -0.43 -10.99 13.29
C LEU A 244 -1.67 -11.77 13.73
N SER A 245 -1.90 -12.95 13.17
CA SER A 245 -3.05 -13.81 13.50
C SER A 245 -2.98 -14.38 14.93
N ARG A 246 -1.79 -14.72 15.44
CA ARG A 246 -1.62 -15.29 16.78
C ARG A 246 -1.68 -14.28 17.90
N PHE A 247 -1.12 -13.07 17.66
CA PHE A 247 -0.94 -12.08 18.70
C PHE A 247 -1.96 -10.94 18.66
N THR A 248 -2.84 -10.94 17.64
CA THR A 248 -4.00 -10.04 17.60
C THR A 248 -5.30 -10.84 17.50
N ARG A 249 -6.43 -10.15 17.68
CA ARG A 249 -7.78 -10.68 17.39
C ARG A 249 -8.40 -10.00 16.19
N ALA A 250 -7.58 -9.27 15.42
CA ALA A 250 -8.02 -8.47 14.31
C ALA A 250 -8.57 -9.32 13.16
N ARG A 251 -9.53 -8.79 12.44
CA ARG A 251 -9.81 -9.22 11.07
C ARG A 251 -8.68 -8.72 10.18
N ILE A 252 -8.10 -9.60 9.39
CA ILE A 252 -6.96 -9.28 8.52
C ILE A 252 -7.45 -9.21 7.08
N VAL A 253 -7.16 -8.09 6.42
CA VAL A 253 -7.38 -7.87 4.99
C VAL A 253 -6.03 -7.67 4.35
N VAL A 254 -5.71 -8.46 3.33
CA VAL A 254 -4.45 -8.36 2.59
C VAL A 254 -4.71 -8.01 1.14
N SER A 255 -3.80 -7.30 0.49
CA SER A 255 -3.77 -7.21 -0.98
C SER A 255 -2.83 -8.24 -1.57
N ASN A 256 -3.11 -8.66 -2.80
CA ASN A 256 -2.10 -9.24 -3.66
C ASN A 256 -1.32 -8.13 -4.39
N ILE A 257 -0.34 -8.48 -5.23
CA ILE A 257 0.62 -7.58 -5.86
C ILE A 257 0.27 -7.38 -7.33
N PRO A 258 0.17 -6.12 -7.85
CA PRO A 258 0.01 -5.84 -9.27
C PRO A 258 1.16 -6.41 -10.12
N ASP A 259 0.92 -6.66 -11.41
CA ASP A 259 2.01 -7.00 -12.34
C ASP A 259 2.94 -5.78 -12.51
N VAL A 260 4.23 -6.01 -12.43
CA VAL A 260 5.24 -4.95 -12.61
C VAL A 260 5.24 -4.35 -14.02
N ALA A 261 4.65 -5.02 -15.01
CA ALA A 261 4.49 -4.52 -16.36
C ALA A 261 3.25 -3.61 -16.53
N ASP A 262 2.36 -3.54 -15.56
CA ASP A 262 1.15 -2.71 -15.65
C ASP A 262 1.41 -1.23 -15.29
N VAL A 263 2.62 -0.89 -14.81
CA VAL A 263 2.99 0.49 -14.48
C VAL A 263 3.71 1.17 -15.63
N PRO A 264 3.42 2.47 -15.92
CA PRO A 264 4.04 3.21 -17.03
C PRO A 264 5.52 3.55 -16.82
N PHE A 265 6.07 3.21 -15.65
CA PHE A 265 7.50 3.34 -15.36
C PHE A 265 8.37 2.48 -16.30
N LEU A 266 7.82 1.36 -16.73
CA LEU A 266 8.48 0.42 -17.63
C LEU A 266 8.11 0.74 -19.09
N VAL A 267 9.01 1.42 -19.80
CA VAL A 267 8.81 1.84 -21.19
C VAL A 267 9.47 0.83 -22.14
N SER A 268 8.71 0.32 -23.10
CA SER A 268 9.24 -0.62 -24.08
C SER A 268 10.21 0.09 -25.06
N TYR A 269 11.13 -0.68 -25.65
CA TYR A 269 12.07 -0.15 -26.65
C TYR A 269 11.37 0.59 -27.80
N PRO A 270 10.32 0.03 -28.47
CA PRO A 270 9.62 0.74 -29.54
C PRO A 270 8.94 2.03 -29.09
N GLU A 271 8.39 2.03 -27.88
CA GLU A 271 7.74 3.22 -27.31
C GLU A 271 8.76 4.32 -27.02
N PHE A 272 9.92 3.97 -26.45
CA PHE A 272 11.01 4.91 -26.24
C PHE A 272 11.49 5.52 -27.56
N GLU A 273 11.71 4.69 -28.61
CA GLU A 273 12.14 5.14 -29.93
C GLU A 273 11.10 6.09 -30.56
N ALA A 274 9.81 5.73 -30.45
CA ALA A 274 8.72 6.59 -30.93
C ALA A 274 8.67 7.95 -30.21
N ARG A 275 8.89 7.94 -28.88
CA ARG A 275 8.81 9.14 -28.03
C ARG A 275 10.06 10.03 -28.16
N CYS A 276 11.25 9.44 -28.26
CA CYS A 276 12.52 10.17 -28.19
C CYS A 276 13.18 10.37 -29.58
N GLY A 277 12.64 9.77 -30.64
CA GLY A 277 13.17 9.87 -32.01
C GLY A 277 14.51 9.17 -32.20
N MET A 278 14.97 8.36 -31.25
CA MET A 278 16.22 7.61 -31.28
C MET A 278 16.09 6.33 -30.47
N PRO A 279 16.84 5.26 -30.81
CA PRO A 279 16.86 4.06 -29.99
C PRO A 279 17.56 4.29 -28.65
N PRO A 280 17.15 3.59 -27.56
CA PRO A 280 17.82 3.70 -26.28
C PRO A 280 19.21 3.09 -26.33
N ALA A 281 20.22 3.85 -25.90
CA ALA A 281 21.61 3.38 -25.92
C ALA A 281 21.79 2.21 -24.95
N GLY A 282 22.44 1.14 -25.43
CA GLY A 282 22.75 -0.05 -24.64
C GLY A 282 21.60 -1.05 -24.47
N ALA A 283 20.44 -0.80 -25.07
CA ALA A 283 19.30 -1.72 -25.04
C ALA A 283 19.19 -2.54 -26.35
N SER A 284 18.66 -3.74 -26.22
CA SER A 284 18.20 -4.58 -27.34
C SER A 284 16.71 -4.35 -27.61
N PRO A 285 16.18 -4.68 -28.80
CA PRO A 285 14.77 -4.41 -29.14
C PRO A 285 13.70 -5.02 -28.24
N ASN A 286 14.06 -6.00 -27.42
CA ASN A 286 13.15 -6.62 -26.44
C ASN A 286 13.34 -6.07 -25.02
N ASP A 287 14.35 -5.21 -24.81
CA ASP A 287 14.61 -4.63 -23.50
C ASP A 287 13.66 -3.44 -23.22
N TYR A 288 13.67 -3.01 -22.00
CA TYR A 288 12.88 -1.90 -21.51
C TYR A 288 13.77 -0.76 -21.03
N VAL A 289 13.17 0.38 -20.87
CA VAL A 289 13.80 1.58 -20.34
C VAL A 289 12.98 2.07 -19.16
N VAL A 290 13.66 2.52 -18.12
CA VAL A 290 13.01 3.18 -16.98
C VAL A 290 13.61 4.57 -16.77
N PRO A 291 12.80 5.57 -16.40
CA PRO A 291 13.32 6.91 -16.11
C PRO A 291 14.21 6.89 -14.87
N ASP A 292 15.22 7.76 -14.86
CA ASP A 292 16.07 7.98 -13.68
C ASP A 292 15.37 8.98 -12.75
N LEU A 293 14.71 8.45 -11.74
CA LEU A 293 14.04 9.25 -10.71
C LEU A 293 15.01 10.03 -9.80
N SER A 294 16.31 9.76 -9.84
CA SER A 294 17.31 10.52 -9.09
C SER A 294 17.75 11.81 -9.78
N ALA A 295 17.46 11.93 -11.08
CA ALA A 295 17.81 13.11 -11.87
C ALA A 295 17.04 14.35 -11.39
N PRO A 296 17.66 15.54 -11.38
CA PRO A 296 16.99 16.80 -11.02
C PRO A 296 15.80 17.15 -11.93
N ILE A 297 15.90 16.77 -13.21
CA ILE A 297 14.86 16.94 -14.22
C ILE A 297 14.46 15.56 -14.70
N PHE A 298 13.18 15.27 -14.60
CA PHE A 298 12.60 14.01 -15.06
C PHE A 298 12.41 14.08 -16.58
N ASN A 299 13.36 13.52 -17.34
CA ASN A 299 13.30 13.45 -18.78
C ASN A 299 13.76 12.07 -19.26
N LEU A 300 12.80 11.26 -19.67
CA LEU A 300 13.03 9.90 -20.12
C LEU A 300 14.04 9.81 -21.28
N CYS A 301 14.06 10.80 -22.18
CA CYS A 301 14.92 10.73 -23.37
C CYS A 301 16.40 11.03 -23.09
N THR A 302 16.71 11.58 -21.92
CA THR A 302 18.09 11.95 -21.54
C THR A 302 18.57 11.26 -20.27
N ASN A 303 17.65 10.90 -19.37
CA ASN A 303 17.95 10.33 -18.06
C ASN A 303 17.18 9.04 -17.86
N TYR A 304 17.81 7.93 -18.23
CA TYR A 304 17.19 6.62 -18.15
C TYR A 304 18.18 5.51 -17.84
N SER A 305 17.65 4.36 -17.43
CA SER A 305 18.40 3.12 -17.28
C SER A 305 17.73 2.00 -18.07
N VAL A 306 18.54 1.08 -18.61
CA VAL A 306 18.03 -0.10 -19.32
C VAL A 306 17.65 -1.19 -18.32
N ARG A 307 16.53 -1.87 -18.60
CA ARG A 307 16.08 -3.08 -17.90
C ARG A 307 15.99 -4.23 -18.90
N PHE A 308 16.79 -5.26 -18.67
CA PHE A 308 16.81 -6.41 -19.56
C PHE A 308 15.47 -7.17 -19.53
N ALA A 309 14.98 -7.58 -20.68
CA ALA A 309 13.73 -8.33 -20.81
C ALA A 309 13.70 -9.58 -19.91
N SER A 310 14.84 -10.24 -19.73
CA SER A 310 14.96 -11.41 -18.84
C SER A 310 14.74 -11.07 -17.36
N LEU A 311 15.14 -9.89 -16.91
CA LEU A 311 14.91 -9.43 -15.53
C LEU A 311 13.42 -9.13 -15.32
N ILE A 312 12.79 -8.46 -16.28
CA ILE A 312 11.36 -8.15 -16.21
C ILE A 312 10.51 -9.43 -16.21
N ALA A 313 10.83 -10.40 -17.07
CA ALA A 313 10.15 -11.70 -17.08
C ALA A 313 10.31 -12.47 -15.76
N GLN A 314 11.46 -12.35 -15.10
CA GLN A 314 11.67 -12.92 -13.75
C GLN A 314 10.82 -12.20 -12.70
N ALA A 315 10.73 -10.88 -12.78
CA ALA A 315 9.89 -10.10 -11.84
C ALA A 315 8.39 -10.44 -12.01
N GLN A 316 7.90 -10.58 -13.25
CA GLN A 316 6.53 -11.02 -13.52
C GLN A 316 6.25 -12.43 -12.99
N THR A 317 7.21 -13.36 -13.21
CA THR A 317 7.11 -14.73 -12.65
C THR A 317 7.08 -14.68 -11.12
N ALA A 318 7.92 -13.85 -10.49
CA ALA A 318 7.94 -13.69 -9.05
C ALA A 318 6.61 -13.14 -8.51
N VAL A 319 6.02 -12.12 -9.16
CA VAL A 319 4.70 -11.59 -8.79
C VAL A 319 3.62 -12.67 -8.85
N HIS A 320 3.61 -13.48 -9.91
CA HIS A 320 2.68 -14.61 -10.01
C HIS A 320 2.83 -15.56 -8.82
N ASP A 321 4.05 -15.98 -8.52
CA ASP A 321 4.35 -16.88 -7.41
C ASP A 321 4.01 -16.25 -6.04
N TYR A 322 4.33 -14.96 -5.84
CA TYR A 322 3.98 -14.25 -4.62
C TYR A 322 2.47 -14.21 -4.42
N ASN A 323 1.70 -13.96 -5.46
CA ASN A 323 0.24 -13.91 -5.38
C ASN A 323 -0.36 -15.28 -5.03
N VAL A 324 0.22 -16.37 -5.51
CA VAL A 324 -0.14 -17.74 -5.08
C VAL A 324 0.16 -17.95 -3.58
N ILE A 325 1.32 -17.46 -3.10
CA ILE A 325 1.73 -17.56 -1.69
C ILE A 325 0.81 -16.72 -0.80
N ILE A 326 0.50 -15.47 -1.24
CA ILE A 326 -0.41 -14.57 -0.54
C ILE A 326 -1.78 -15.23 -0.36
N ALA A 327 -2.37 -15.74 -1.45
CA ALA A 327 -3.68 -16.38 -1.41
C ALA A 327 -3.69 -17.62 -0.49
N ALA A 328 -2.69 -18.49 -0.60
CA ALA A 328 -2.59 -19.71 0.22
C ALA A 328 -2.36 -19.36 1.71
N THR A 329 -1.56 -18.33 1.98
CA THR A 329 -1.26 -17.91 3.36
C THR A 329 -2.46 -17.21 3.97
N ALA A 330 -3.14 -16.33 3.22
CA ALA A 330 -4.37 -15.67 3.65
C ALA A 330 -5.46 -16.70 4.01
N ALA A 331 -5.70 -17.66 3.12
CA ALA A 331 -6.66 -18.75 3.37
C ALA A 331 -6.33 -19.53 4.65
N LYS A 332 -5.05 -19.79 4.91
CA LYS A 332 -4.60 -20.52 6.12
C LYS A 332 -4.90 -19.76 7.41
N PHE A 333 -4.79 -18.43 7.40
CA PHE A 333 -4.97 -17.59 8.58
C PHE A 333 -6.32 -16.87 8.61
N GLY A 334 -7.23 -17.18 7.69
CA GLY A 334 -8.56 -16.57 7.63
C GLY A 334 -8.55 -15.08 7.27
N ALA A 335 -7.54 -14.65 6.52
CA ALA A 335 -7.45 -13.28 6.01
C ALA A 335 -8.23 -13.14 4.69
N VAL A 336 -8.83 -11.97 4.49
CA VAL A 336 -9.54 -11.60 3.26
C VAL A 336 -8.53 -11.07 2.24
N VAL A 337 -8.61 -11.52 0.98
CA VAL A 337 -7.72 -11.04 -0.10
C VAL A 337 -8.46 -10.05 -0.99
N VAL A 338 -7.87 -8.88 -1.20
CA VAL A 338 -8.25 -7.90 -2.22
C VAL A 338 -7.39 -8.15 -3.46
N ASP A 339 -8.02 -8.42 -4.59
CA ASP A 339 -7.34 -8.77 -5.85
C ASP A 339 -6.95 -7.52 -6.64
N VAL A 340 -5.87 -6.88 -6.18
CA VAL A 340 -5.30 -5.67 -6.80
C VAL A 340 -4.62 -6.01 -8.13
N ASN A 341 -4.08 -7.23 -8.28
CA ASN A 341 -3.48 -7.70 -9.52
C ASN A 341 -4.49 -7.69 -10.67
N THR A 342 -5.65 -8.30 -10.46
CA THR A 342 -6.72 -8.29 -11.47
C THR A 342 -7.24 -6.87 -11.74
N LEU A 343 -7.36 -6.04 -10.72
CA LEU A 343 -7.83 -4.65 -10.87
C LEU A 343 -6.93 -3.87 -11.83
N PHE A 344 -5.62 -3.80 -11.55
CA PHE A 344 -4.68 -3.04 -12.39
C PHE A 344 -4.49 -3.69 -13.77
N GLY A 345 -4.50 -5.02 -13.88
CA GLY A 345 -4.46 -5.70 -15.16
C GLY A 345 -5.69 -5.41 -16.05
N GLN A 346 -6.88 -5.23 -15.46
CA GLN A 346 -8.08 -4.80 -16.18
C GLN A 346 -7.97 -3.36 -16.65
N ILE A 347 -7.45 -2.46 -15.80
CA ILE A 347 -7.20 -1.07 -16.17
C ILE A 347 -6.14 -0.98 -17.28
N ALA A 348 -5.06 -1.75 -17.19
CA ALA A 348 -4.01 -1.79 -18.21
C ALA A 348 -4.56 -2.23 -19.58
N LYS A 349 -5.50 -3.16 -19.57
CA LYS A 349 -6.11 -3.69 -20.80
C LYS A 349 -7.21 -2.83 -21.38
N ASN A 350 -8.08 -2.27 -20.55
CA ASN A 350 -9.35 -1.69 -20.96
C ASN A 350 -9.46 -0.19 -20.66
N GLY A 351 -8.53 0.39 -19.91
CA GLY A 351 -8.69 1.70 -19.30
C GLY A 351 -9.75 1.71 -18.20
N TYR A 352 -10.12 2.92 -17.76
CA TYR A 352 -11.14 3.17 -16.75
C TYR A 352 -11.93 4.43 -17.09
N ASP A 353 -13.23 4.29 -17.33
CA ASP A 353 -14.09 5.41 -17.73
C ASP A 353 -14.71 6.07 -16.48
N ILE A 354 -14.43 7.35 -16.25
CA ILE A 354 -14.99 8.14 -15.14
C ILE A 354 -15.10 9.63 -15.50
N ALA A 355 -16.17 10.29 -15.10
CA ALA A 355 -16.36 11.73 -15.28
C ALA A 355 -16.19 12.23 -16.74
N GLY A 356 -16.44 11.37 -17.73
CA GLY A 356 -16.24 11.69 -19.15
C GLY A 356 -14.79 11.53 -19.64
N HIS A 357 -13.88 11.03 -18.80
CA HIS A 357 -12.50 10.72 -19.14
C HIS A 357 -12.32 9.22 -19.33
N HIS A 358 -11.46 8.85 -20.28
CA HIS A 358 -10.96 7.47 -20.44
C HIS A 358 -9.54 7.40 -19.87
N LEU A 359 -9.42 6.95 -18.62
CA LEU A 359 -8.14 6.84 -17.95
C LEU A 359 -7.41 5.57 -18.37
N THR A 360 -6.09 5.64 -18.49
CA THR A 360 -5.24 4.51 -18.90
C THR A 360 -4.05 4.35 -17.96
N ASN A 361 -3.37 3.21 -18.08
CA ASN A 361 -2.08 2.97 -17.41
C ASN A 361 -0.88 3.58 -18.16
N GLN A 362 -1.11 4.37 -19.21
CA GLN A 362 -0.02 5.08 -19.87
C GLN A 362 0.50 6.22 -18.99
N TYR A 363 1.74 6.66 -19.22
CA TYR A 363 2.28 7.80 -18.51
C TYR A 363 1.43 9.06 -18.77
N LEU A 364 1.01 9.73 -17.70
CA LEU A 364 0.04 10.81 -17.69
C LEU A 364 -1.38 10.42 -18.18
N GLY A 365 -1.69 9.13 -18.22
CA GLY A 365 -3.01 8.62 -18.57
C GLY A 365 -4.05 8.67 -17.45
N GLY A 366 -3.76 9.34 -16.33
CA GLY A 366 -4.69 9.63 -15.24
C GLY A 366 -4.76 8.59 -14.11
N ILE A 367 -4.21 7.38 -14.31
CA ILE A 367 -4.17 6.34 -13.25
C ILE A 367 -2.92 6.46 -12.38
N PHE A 368 -1.76 6.72 -13.00
CA PHE A 368 -0.47 6.81 -12.31
C PHE A 368 0.05 8.23 -12.24
N SER A 369 0.69 8.54 -11.12
CA SER A 369 1.23 9.86 -10.83
C SER A 369 2.53 10.17 -11.61
N LEU A 370 3.14 11.32 -11.34
CA LEU A 370 4.33 11.79 -12.06
C LEU A 370 5.53 10.84 -11.96
N ASP A 371 5.57 9.97 -10.97
CA ASP A 371 6.63 8.97 -10.83
C ASP A 371 6.41 7.71 -11.68
N ALA A 372 5.26 7.60 -12.33
CA ALA A 372 4.90 6.49 -13.19
C ALA A 372 4.81 5.10 -12.50
N VAL A 373 4.78 5.08 -11.17
CA VAL A 373 4.68 3.86 -10.34
C VAL A 373 3.46 3.90 -9.43
N HIS A 374 3.29 5.01 -8.70
CA HIS A 374 2.23 5.14 -7.70
C HIS A 374 0.98 5.78 -8.30
N PRO A 375 -0.20 5.41 -7.80
CA PRO A 375 -1.46 5.96 -8.29
C PRO A 375 -1.57 7.48 -8.12
N THR A 376 -2.38 8.12 -8.96
CA THR A 376 -2.93 9.45 -8.74
C THR A 376 -3.96 9.41 -7.61
N ASN A 377 -4.53 10.57 -7.22
CA ASN A 377 -5.66 10.62 -6.29
C ASN A 377 -6.82 9.76 -6.80
N THR A 378 -7.09 9.81 -8.09
CA THR A 378 -8.13 9.01 -8.76
C THR A 378 -7.79 7.53 -8.76
N GLY A 379 -6.55 7.16 -9.06
CA GLY A 379 -6.09 5.79 -8.99
C GLY A 379 -6.19 5.20 -7.57
N TYR A 380 -5.87 5.99 -6.55
CA TYR A 380 -6.05 5.60 -5.15
C TYR A 380 -7.51 5.47 -4.74
N ALA A 381 -8.40 6.31 -5.26
CA ALA A 381 -9.84 6.21 -5.01
C ALA A 381 -10.45 4.93 -5.62
N ILE A 382 -10.00 4.55 -6.82
CA ILE A 382 -10.37 3.28 -7.46
C ILE A 382 -9.91 2.10 -6.58
N LEU A 383 -8.66 2.13 -6.14
CA LEU A 383 -8.09 1.11 -5.26
C LEU A 383 -8.83 1.03 -3.91
N ALA A 384 -9.15 2.18 -3.30
CA ALA A 384 -9.92 2.24 -2.05
C ALA A 384 -11.28 1.56 -2.19
N ASN A 385 -11.99 1.78 -3.29
CA ASN A 385 -13.28 1.14 -3.53
C ASN A 385 -13.15 -0.38 -3.69
N ALA A 386 -12.09 -0.89 -4.30
CA ALA A 386 -11.85 -2.33 -4.38
C ALA A 386 -11.67 -2.96 -2.98
N PHE A 387 -10.97 -2.27 -2.07
CA PHE A 387 -10.88 -2.70 -0.67
C PHE A 387 -12.23 -2.61 0.05
N ILE A 388 -12.94 -1.48 -0.09
CA ILE A 388 -14.25 -1.24 0.53
C ILE A 388 -15.24 -2.32 0.10
N ASP A 389 -15.35 -2.60 -1.20
CA ASP A 389 -16.25 -3.62 -1.74
C ASP A 389 -15.93 -4.99 -1.16
N ARG A 390 -14.65 -5.35 -1.07
CA ARG A 390 -14.23 -6.63 -0.51
C ARG A 390 -14.48 -6.72 1.00
N MET A 391 -14.22 -5.65 1.75
CA MET A 391 -14.50 -5.57 3.18
C MET A 391 -16.02 -5.63 3.45
N ASN A 392 -16.82 -4.91 2.68
CA ASN A 392 -18.28 -4.98 2.81
C ASN A 392 -18.82 -6.38 2.53
N CYS A 393 -18.28 -7.07 1.52
CA CYS A 393 -18.69 -8.42 1.14
C CYS A 393 -18.28 -9.46 2.19
N GLU A 394 -17.01 -9.50 2.59
CA GLU A 394 -16.44 -10.61 3.38
C GLU A 394 -16.43 -10.35 4.89
N LEU A 395 -16.41 -9.09 5.29
CA LEU A 395 -16.39 -8.68 6.70
C LEU A 395 -17.71 -8.07 7.16
N HIS A 396 -18.71 -8.03 6.26
CA HIS A 396 -20.04 -7.47 6.52
C HIS A 396 -19.99 -6.04 7.07
N THR A 397 -18.96 -5.26 6.64
CA THR A 397 -18.90 -3.84 6.92
C THR A 397 -19.93 -3.09 6.07
N ASN A 398 -20.19 -1.84 6.41
CA ASN A 398 -21.09 -0.98 5.64
C ASN A 398 -20.39 0.35 5.35
N ILE A 399 -19.19 0.26 4.76
CA ILE A 399 -18.38 1.43 4.42
C ILE A 399 -18.94 2.01 3.12
N PRO A 400 -19.32 3.31 3.10
CA PRO A 400 -19.72 3.96 1.85
C PRO A 400 -18.58 3.97 0.84
N PRO A 401 -18.83 3.81 -0.46
CA PRO A 401 -17.79 3.93 -1.46
C PRO A 401 -17.26 5.37 -1.55
N VAL A 402 -16.00 5.51 -1.93
CA VAL A 402 -15.39 6.79 -2.30
C VAL A 402 -16.06 7.31 -3.57
N ASN A 403 -16.38 8.59 -3.62
CA ASN A 403 -16.88 9.24 -4.82
C ASN A 403 -15.72 9.53 -5.79
N ILE A 404 -15.41 8.55 -6.67
CA ILE A 404 -14.30 8.65 -7.61
C ILE A 404 -14.50 9.82 -8.58
N GLU A 405 -15.73 10.08 -9.02
CA GLU A 405 -16.01 11.18 -9.95
C GLU A 405 -15.62 12.55 -9.36
N GLN A 406 -15.98 12.77 -8.09
CA GLN A 406 -15.60 14.00 -7.40
C GLN A 406 -14.08 14.16 -7.27
N ILE A 407 -13.37 13.05 -6.99
CA ILE A 407 -11.91 13.07 -6.90
C ILE A 407 -11.30 13.30 -8.28
N ALA A 408 -11.78 12.62 -9.33
CA ALA A 408 -11.26 12.75 -10.68
C ALA A 408 -11.36 14.18 -11.22
N VAL A 409 -12.47 14.87 -10.95
CA VAL A 409 -12.64 16.28 -11.35
C VAL A 409 -11.64 17.23 -10.62
N ALA A 410 -11.23 16.87 -9.41
CA ALA A 410 -10.28 17.65 -8.62
C ALA A 410 -8.82 17.23 -8.81
N ASP A 411 -8.57 16.11 -9.49
CA ASP A 411 -7.24 15.55 -9.69
C ASP A 411 -6.53 16.22 -10.88
N PRO A 412 -5.44 16.98 -10.67
CA PRO A 412 -4.77 17.70 -11.76
C PRO A 412 -4.09 16.80 -12.79
N LEU A 413 -3.92 15.50 -12.46
CA LEU A 413 -3.38 14.50 -13.38
C LEU A 413 -4.48 13.78 -14.17
N VAL A 414 -5.76 14.15 -13.97
CA VAL A 414 -6.93 13.70 -14.73
C VAL A 414 -7.49 14.89 -15.47
N CYS A 415 -6.87 15.24 -16.58
CA CYS A 415 -7.26 16.41 -17.36
C CYS A 415 -8.07 16.01 -18.60
N ALA A 416 -9.09 16.81 -18.94
CA ALA A 416 -9.76 16.69 -20.21
C ALA A 416 -8.79 17.02 -21.36
N GLU A 417 -8.85 16.26 -22.44
CA GLU A 417 -8.12 16.58 -23.67
C GLU A 417 -8.41 18.04 -24.09
N GLY A 418 -7.36 18.88 -24.20
CA GLY A 418 -7.51 20.29 -24.53
C GLY A 418 -7.98 21.18 -23.40
N SER A 419 -7.91 20.76 -22.14
CA SER A 419 -8.22 21.60 -20.97
C SER A 419 -7.42 22.91 -21.01
N PRO A 420 -8.06 24.09 -20.88
CA PRO A 420 -7.35 25.36 -20.76
C PRO A 420 -6.74 25.58 -19.37
N ASP A 421 -6.92 24.62 -18.43
CA ASP A 421 -6.39 24.74 -17.08
C ASP A 421 -4.87 24.58 -17.09
N PRO A 422 -4.11 25.62 -16.69
CA PRO A 422 -2.65 25.57 -16.69
C PRO A 422 -2.06 24.58 -15.67
N SER A 423 -2.85 24.06 -14.73
CA SER A 423 -2.45 23.00 -13.81
C SER A 423 -2.55 21.61 -14.44
N CYS A 424 -3.28 21.48 -15.56
CA CYS A 424 -3.40 20.24 -16.30
C CYS A 424 -2.07 19.87 -16.97
N VAL A 425 -1.53 18.74 -16.58
CA VAL A 425 -0.38 18.13 -17.25
C VAL A 425 -0.90 17.34 -18.42
N THR A 426 -0.91 17.93 -19.60
CA THR A 426 -1.21 17.21 -20.84
C THR A 426 0.02 16.43 -21.32
N PRO A 427 -0.14 15.22 -21.89
CA PRO A 427 0.94 14.41 -22.44
C PRO A 427 1.79 15.12 -23.49
#